data_dcbb43200d38c12a4691c64c8d5182f5
#
_entry.id   dcbb43200d38c12a4691c64c8d5182f5
#
_cell.length_a   1.000
_cell.length_b   1.000
_cell.length_c   1.000
_cell.angle_alpha   90.00
_cell.angle_beta   90.00
_cell.angle_gamma   90.00
#
_symmetry.space_group_name_H-M   'P 1'
#
loop_
_entity.id
_entity.type
_entity.pdbx_description
1 polymer ?
#
loop_
_entity_poly.entity_id
_entity_poly.type
_entity_poly.pdbx_seq_one_letter_code
_entity_poly.pdbx_strand_id
1 'polypeptide(L)'
;MTSKTIRIMIVDDDQDLAESLADLLQAHGYDVAVAKDGQDALEHARGEDFDMTLMDVRMPVMNGVDSFLAIRKIKPQARIVMMTGFKEPILERAISAGAEGPLHKPFSLDDLLKLFETIH
;
A
#
# COMPACT_ATOMS: atom_id res chain seq x y z
N MET A 1 -15.43 -19.30 -16.13
CA MET A 1 -14.19 -18.81 -15.54
C MET A 1 -14.48 -17.59 -14.67
N THR A 2 -14.13 -17.66 -13.42
CA THR A 2 -14.38 -16.56 -12.49
C THR A 2 -13.16 -15.63 -12.43
N SER A 3 -13.41 -14.34 -12.52
CA SER A 3 -12.37 -13.35 -12.31
C SER A 3 -12.03 -13.28 -10.84
N LYS A 4 -10.76 -13.26 -10.52
CA LYS A 4 -10.31 -13.02 -9.16
C LYS A 4 -10.54 -11.57 -8.79
N THR A 5 -11.13 -11.32 -7.62
CA THR A 5 -11.23 -9.98 -7.09
C THR A 5 -9.86 -9.51 -6.62
N ILE A 6 -9.43 -8.36 -7.10
CA ILE A 6 -8.13 -7.80 -6.71
C ILE A 6 -8.25 -7.18 -5.32
N ARG A 7 -7.33 -7.55 -4.44
CA ARG A 7 -7.30 -7.11 -3.05
C ARG A 7 -6.16 -6.11 -2.83
N ILE A 8 -6.53 -4.93 -2.34
CA ILE A 8 -5.61 -3.82 -2.10
C ILE A 8 -5.62 -3.48 -0.61
N MET A 9 -4.46 -3.25 -0.03
CA MET A 9 -4.36 -2.66 1.31
C MET A 9 -3.86 -1.22 1.17
N ILE A 10 -4.51 -0.30 1.88
CA ILE A 10 -4.09 1.10 1.95
C ILE A 10 -3.61 1.36 3.37
N VAL A 11 -2.38 1.82 3.50
CA VAL A 11 -1.77 2.10 4.80
C VAL A 11 -1.43 3.58 4.87
N ASP A 12 -2.18 4.31 5.68
CA ASP A 12 -2.02 5.74 5.84
C ASP A 12 -2.59 6.14 7.20
N ASP A 13 -1.88 6.98 7.94
CA ASP A 13 -2.36 7.45 9.23
C ASP A 13 -3.46 8.52 9.11
N ASP A 14 -3.61 9.12 7.94
CA ASP A 14 -4.76 9.96 7.63
C ASP A 14 -5.93 9.04 7.24
N GLN A 15 -6.70 8.65 8.25
CA GLN A 15 -7.76 7.65 8.08
C GLN A 15 -8.92 8.15 7.24
N ASP A 16 -9.25 9.45 7.30
CA ASP A 16 -10.32 10.01 6.48
C ASP A 16 -9.97 9.91 5.00
N LEU A 17 -8.72 10.24 4.66
CA LEU A 17 -8.23 10.13 3.30
C LEU A 17 -8.20 8.67 2.84
N ALA A 18 -7.69 7.79 3.69
CA ALA A 18 -7.58 6.36 3.37
C ALA A 18 -8.95 5.73 3.13
N GLU A 19 -9.94 6.05 3.98
CA GLU A 19 -11.29 5.53 3.84
C GLU A 19 -12.00 6.08 2.62
N SER A 20 -11.80 7.37 2.31
CA SER A 20 -12.36 7.96 1.09
C SER A 20 -11.81 7.27 -0.15
N LEU A 21 -10.52 7.01 -0.16
CA LEU A 21 -9.87 6.30 -1.27
C LEU A 21 -10.37 4.86 -1.36
N ALA A 22 -10.52 4.19 -0.22
CA ALA A 22 -11.03 2.82 -0.17
C ALA A 22 -12.43 2.74 -0.74
N ASP A 23 -13.32 3.68 -0.36
CA ASP A 23 -14.70 3.72 -0.88
C ASP A 23 -14.71 3.88 -2.39
N LEU A 24 -13.85 4.76 -2.90
CA LEU A 24 -13.75 4.99 -4.34
C LEU A 24 -13.28 3.75 -5.09
N LEU A 25 -12.27 3.07 -4.57
CA LEU A 25 -11.74 1.85 -5.18
C LEU A 25 -12.73 0.69 -5.09
N GLN A 26 -13.45 0.58 -3.97
CA GLN A 26 -14.50 -0.44 -3.84
C GLN A 26 -15.61 -0.22 -4.87
N ALA A 27 -15.95 1.03 -5.16
CA ALA A 27 -16.92 1.36 -6.22
C ALA A 27 -16.42 0.92 -7.61
N HIS A 28 -15.11 0.77 -7.77
CA HIS A 28 -14.51 0.29 -9.02
C HIS A 28 -14.24 -1.23 -9.01
N GLY A 29 -14.75 -1.95 -8.02
CA GLY A 29 -14.70 -3.41 -7.98
C GLY A 29 -13.52 -4.02 -7.25
N TYR A 30 -12.72 -3.21 -6.56
CA TYR A 30 -11.60 -3.72 -5.76
C TYR A 30 -12.05 -4.05 -4.34
N ASP A 31 -11.42 -5.04 -3.73
CA ASP A 31 -11.58 -5.35 -2.32
C ASP A 31 -10.47 -4.62 -1.57
N VAL A 32 -10.84 -3.75 -0.63
CA VAL A 32 -9.87 -2.85 0.00
C VAL A 32 -9.91 -2.98 1.52
N ALA A 33 -8.73 -3.17 2.11
CA ALA A 33 -8.54 -3.08 3.55
C ALA A 33 -7.73 -1.81 3.85
N VAL A 34 -8.03 -1.17 4.97
CA VAL A 34 -7.34 0.03 5.42
C VAL A 34 -6.62 -0.26 6.72
N ALA A 35 -5.33 0.05 6.76
CA ALA A 35 -4.52 -0.03 7.96
C ALA A 35 -4.12 1.39 8.38
N LYS A 36 -4.12 1.65 9.68
CA LYS A 36 -3.91 3.00 10.22
C LYS A 36 -2.45 3.36 10.45
N ASP A 37 -1.57 2.36 10.48
CA ASP A 37 -0.13 2.55 10.68
C ASP A 37 0.62 1.31 10.21
N GLY A 38 1.96 1.36 10.34
CA GLY A 38 2.80 0.26 9.88
C GLY A 38 2.63 -1.03 10.66
N GLN A 39 2.34 -0.94 11.95
CA GLN A 39 2.10 -2.12 12.78
C GLN A 39 0.79 -2.79 12.40
N ASP A 40 -0.26 -2.01 12.20
CA ASP A 40 -1.56 -2.51 11.76
C ASP A 40 -1.44 -3.18 10.38
N ALA A 41 -0.65 -2.58 9.48
CA ALA A 41 -0.39 -3.17 8.17
C ALA A 41 0.26 -4.55 8.29
N LEU A 42 1.23 -4.69 9.18
CA LEU A 42 1.90 -5.96 9.42
C LEU A 42 0.92 -7.02 9.94
N GLU A 43 0.02 -6.63 10.84
CA GLU A 43 -1.01 -7.53 11.36
C GLU A 43 -1.96 -8.00 10.25
N HIS A 44 -2.40 -7.08 9.38
CA HIS A 44 -3.22 -7.45 8.23
C HIS A 44 -2.47 -8.42 7.31
N ALA A 45 -1.19 -8.15 7.05
CA ALA A 45 -0.39 -8.99 6.15
C ALA A 45 -0.18 -10.39 6.69
N ARG A 46 -0.15 -10.56 8.01
CA ARG A 46 -0.03 -11.89 8.63
C ARG A 46 -1.25 -12.75 8.38
N GLY A 47 -2.44 -12.14 8.36
CA GLY A 47 -3.69 -12.87 8.25
C GLY A 47 -4.26 -12.98 6.85
N GLU A 48 -3.79 -12.17 5.92
CA GLU A 48 -4.39 -12.06 4.58
C GLU A 48 -3.31 -11.82 3.53
N ASP A 49 -3.62 -12.22 2.30
CA ASP A 49 -2.79 -11.89 1.14
C ASP A 49 -3.41 -10.73 0.37
N PHE A 50 -2.58 -9.79 -0.04
CA PHE A 50 -2.99 -8.65 -0.86
C PHE A 50 -2.27 -8.69 -2.20
N ASP A 51 -2.95 -8.30 -3.25
CA ASP A 51 -2.33 -8.20 -4.58
C ASP A 51 -1.41 -7.00 -4.67
N MET A 52 -1.71 -5.95 -3.90
CA MET A 52 -0.87 -4.76 -3.79
C MET A 52 -1.17 -4.02 -2.51
N THR A 53 -0.15 -3.41 -1.92
CA THR A 53 -0.27 -2.54 -0.76
C THR A 53 0.26 -1.16 -1.11
N LEU A 54 -0.53 -0.13 -0.82
CA LEU A 54 -0.11 1.26 -0.92
C LEU A 54 0.30 1.72 0.48
N MET A 55 1.58 2.05 0.66
CA MET A 55 2.18 2.28 1.98
C MET A 55 2.72 3.69 2.10
N ASP A 56 2.14 4.50 2.99
CA ASP A 56 2.68 5.81 3.31
C ASP A 56 4.03 5.66 4.03
N VAL A 57 4.98 6.52 3.68
CA VAL A 57 6.31 6.51 4.31
C VAL A 57 6.24 7.03 5.74
N ARG A 58 5.59 8.17 5.95
CA ARG A 58 5.52 8.82 7.26
C ARG A 58 4.30 8.40 8.05
N MET A 59 4.53 7.63 9.10
CA MET A 59 3.48 7.19 10.02
C MET A 59 4.05 7.11 11.42
N PRO A 60 3.21 7.31 12.46
CA PRO A 60 3.66 7.12 13.84
C PRO A 60 3.90 5.64 14.15
N VAL A 61 4.61 5.36 15.22
CA VAL A 61 4.92 4.03 15.77
C VAL A 61 5.88 3.25 14.88
N MET A 62 5.48 2.90 13.67
CA MET A 62 6.32 2.20 12.70
C MET A 62 6.16 2.88 11.35
N ASN A 63 7.23 3.47 10.82
CA ASN A 63 7.18 4.13 9.51
C ASN A 63 7.00 3.11 8.39
N GLY A 64 6.63 3.63 7.20
CA GLY A 64 6.33 2.76 6.07
C GLY A 64 7.49 1.90 5.60
N VAL A 65 8.72 2.40 5.71
CA VAL A 65 9.90 1.62 5.30
C VAL A 65 10.12 0.42 6.21
N ASP A 66 10.04 0.64 7.52
CA ASP A 66 10.18 -0.46 8.49
C ASP A 66 9.05 -1.47 8.35
N SER A 67 7.82 -1.00 8.11
CA SER A 67 6.67 -1.87 7.86
C SER A 67 6.88 -2.69 6.58
N PHE A 68 7.33 -2.05 5.50
CA PHE A 68 7.66 -2.73 4.26
C PHE A 68 8.65 -3.86 4.48
N LEU A 69 9.74 -3.58 5.19
CA LEU A 69 10.78 -4.59 5.45
C LEU A 69 10.23 -5.76 6.27
N ALA A 70 9.42 -5.46 7.29
CA ALA A 70 8.80 -6.48 8.12
C ALA A 70 7.82 -7.36 7.33
N ILE A 71 6.99 -6.76 6.50
CA ILE A 71 6.03 -7.50 5.66
C ILE A 71 6.77 -8.40 4.67
N ARG A 72 7.84 -7.90 4.05
CA ARG A 72 8.64 -8.68 3.09
C ARG A 72 9.32 -9.89 3.72
N LYS A 73 9.62 -9.83 5.03
CA LYS A 73 10.15 -11.01 5.73
C LYS A 73 9.15 -12.14 5.80
N ILE A 74 7.87 -11.84 5.98
CA ILE A 74 6.82 -12.86 6.08
C ILE A 74 6.14 -13.16 4.74
N LYS A 75 6.17 -12.21 3.83
CA LYS A 75 5.57 -12.31 2.48
C LYS A 75 6.56 -11.82 1.44
N PRO A 76 7.56 -12.64 1.05
CA PRO A 76 8.62 -12.19 0.13
C PRO A 76 8.12 -11.74 -1.24
N GLN A 77 6.92 -12.17 -1.64
CA GLN A 77 6.32 -11.79 -2.92
C GLN A 77 5.40 -10.59 -2.84
N ALA A 78 5.23 -10.00 -1.65
CA ALA A 78 4.31 -8.88 -1.48
C ALA A 78 4.73 -7.70 -2.36
N ARG A 79 3.77 -7.16 -3.12
CA ARG A 79 3.95 -5.95 -3.90
C ARG A 79 3.54 -4.76 -3.06
N ILE A 80 4.49 -3.91 -2.77
CA ILE A 80 4.26 -2.75 -1.92
C ILE A 80 4.76 -1.51 -2.66
N VAL A 81 3.84 -0.57 -2.88
CA VAL A 81 4.13 0.71 -3.52
C VAL A 81 4.18 1.79 -2.45
N MET A 82 5.33 2.45 -2.33
CA MET A 82 5.50 3.51 -1.34
C MET A 82 4.83 4.79 -1.81
N MET A 83 4.11 5.45 -0.92
CA MET A 83 3.47 6.75 -1.18
C MET A 83 4.19 7.82 -0.36
N THR A 84 4.38 9.00 -0.94
CA THR A 84 5.02 10.10 -0.23
C THR A 84 4.57 11.45 -0.76
N GLY A 85 4.45 12.42 0.13
CA GLY A 85 4.22 13.82 -0.23
C GLY A 85 5.50 14.65 -0.26
N PHE A 86 6.61 14.06 0.16
CA PHE A 86 7.88 14.77 0.34
C PHE A 86 9.05 13.93 -0.15
N LYS A 87 10.20 14.57 -0.33
CA LYS A 87 11.45 13.86 -0.47
C LYS A 87 11.82 13.21 0.85
N GLU A 88 11.98 11.90 0.84
CA GLU A 88 12.29 11.12 2.04
C GLU A 88 13.54 10.29 1.79
N PRO A 89 14.68 10.65 2.39
CA PRO A 89 15.90 9.84 2.20
C PRO A 89 15.75 8.38 2.62
N ILE A 90 14.95 8.12 3.65
CA ILE A 90 14.69 6.75 4.13
C ILE A 90 14.01 5.88 3.07
N LEU A 91 13.32 6.49 2.11
CA LEU A 91 12.62 5.78 1.04
C LEU A 91 13.57 4.94 0.19
N GLU A 92 14.82 5.38 0.02
CA GLU A 92 15.80 4.64 -0.77
C GLU A 92 16.06 3.24 -0.24
N ARG A 93 15.99 3.05 1.08
CA ARG A 93 16.14 1.72 1.69
C ARG A 93 15.04 0.78 1.21
N ALA A 94 13.81 1.27 1.13
CA ALA A 94 12.69 0.47 0.66
C ALA A 94 12.83 0.15 -0.83
N ILE A 95 13.14 1.15 -1.64
CA ILE A 95 13.28 0.97 -3.10
C ILE A 95 14.42 -0.02 -3.39
N SER A 96 15.56 0.11 -2.71
CA SER A 96 16.69 -0.81 -2.87
C SER A 96 16.33 -2.24 -2.47
N ALA A 97 15.38 -2.40 -1.55
CA ALA A 97 14.92 -3.71 -1.08
C ALA A 97 13.74 -4.25 -1.89
N GLY A 98 13.32 -3.56 -2.95
CA GLY A 98 12.31 -4.06 -3.87
C GLY A 98 10.93 -3.40 -3.77
N ALA A 99 10.78 -2.33 -2.99
CA ALA A 99 9.54 -1.56 -2.99
C ALA A 99 9.37 -0.84 -4.33
N GLU A 100 8.13 -0.64 -4.71
CA GLU A 100 7.78 0.09 -5.94
C GLU A 100 7.43 1.55 -5.62
N GLY A 101 7.38 2.36 -6.65
CA GLY A 101 7.09 3.77 -6.54
C GLY A 101 8.35 4.62 -6.56
N PRO A 102 8.36 5.80 -5.92
CA PRO A 102 7.28 6.34 -5.09
C PRO A 102 6.09 6.83 -5.90
N LEU A 103 4.92 6.68 -5.31
CA LEU A 103 3.70 7.31 -5.80
C LEU A 103 3.58 8.64 -5.05
N HIS A 104 3.65 9.74 -5.78
CA HIS A 104 3.67 11.07 -5.16
C HIS A 104 2.27 11.57 -4.85
N LYS A 105 2.07 12.06 -3.63
CA LYS A 105 0.83 12.71 -3.23
C LYS A 105 0.85 14.20 -3.65
N PRO A 106 -0.25 14.76 -4.13
CA PRO A 106 -1.50 14.08 -4.44
C PRO A 106 -1.42 13.30 -5.76
N PHE A 107 -2.06 12.15 -5.80
CA PHE A 107 -2.16 11.35 -7.02
C PHE A 107 -3.62 11.25 -7.45
N SER A 108 -3.85 10.95 -8.73
CA SER A 108 -5.19 10.81 -9.29
C SER A 108 -5.67 9.35 -9.20
N LEU A 109 -6.97 9.17 -9.33
CA LEU A 109 -7.53 7.84 -9.49
C LEU A 109 -6.94 7.14 -10.72
N ASP A 110 -6.75 7.88 -11.82
CA ASP A 110 -6.17 7.31 -13.04
C ASP A 110 -4.77 6.76 -12.80
N ASP A 111 -3.96 7.44 -11.98
CA ASP A 111 -2.62 6.97 -11.62
C ASP A 111 -2.70 5.60 -10.93
N LEU A 112 -3.67 5.45 -10.01
CA LEU A 112 -3.88 4.19 -9.29
C LEU A 112 -4.40 3.10 -10.21
N LEU A 113 -5.37 3.40 -11.06
CA LEU A 113 -5.93 2.40 -11.96
C LEU A 113 -4.88 1.88 -12.94
N LYS A 114 -4.01 2.75 -13.43
CA LYS A 114 -2.89 2.31 -14.27
C LYS A 114 -1.93 1.39 -13.53
N LEU A 115 -1.64 1.72 -12.28
CA LEU A 115 -0.78 0.89 -11.44
C LEU A 115 -1.42 -0.49 -11.23
N PHE A 116 -2.73 -0.54 -10.97
CA PHE A 116 -3.43 -1.80 -10.73
C PHE A 116 -3.54 -2.67 -11.99
N GLU A 117 -3.43 -2.09 -13.19
CA GLU A 117 -3.37 -2.86 -14.43
C GLU A 117 -2.15 -3.79 -14.48
N THR A 118 -1.12 -3.53 -13.67
CA THR A 118 0.05 -4.40 -13.58
C THR A 118 -0.19 -5.65 -12.72
N ILE A 119 -1.33 -5.75 -12.07
CA ILE A 119 -1.69 -6.91 -11.24
C ILE A 119 -2.28 -8.00 -12.12
N HIS A 120 -1.73 -9.19 -11.97
CA HIS A 120 -2.17 -10.36 -12.78
C HIS A 120 -2.83 -11.45 -11.93
#